data_df257a8698f2abdd21f204e8f2a3e24e
#
_entry.id   df257a8698f2abdd21f204e8f2a3e24e
#
_cell.length_a   1.000
_cell.length_b   1.000
_cell.length_c   1.000
_cell.angle_alpha   90.00
_cell.angle_beta   90.00
_cell.angle_gamma   90.00
#
_symmetry.space_group_name_H-M   'P 1'
#
loop_
_entity.id
_entity.type
_entity.pdbx_description
1 polymer ?
#
loop_
_entity_poly.entity_id
_entity_poly.type
_entity_poly.pdbx_seq_one_letter_code
_entity_poly.pdbx_strand_id
1 'polypeptide(L)'
;MHTSLFPALPLTLSLTLNAPFVSAEATPTLTIWVFPHDELSELSDEQLQKDYFETWMDEIHLIARLPVTVRFTRRIPGLTDMTYKGQNASAALSDWADAAWTWRRQQPSPEGGLDNKYLLLTRDELERQGNHSIYGVAFQTGHSAIASLSSYATVGHELGHTLSATHEQADISFNGWFCETYMFPQRFGLRSNCYRYSDENRENIANYLKRLR
;
A
#
# COMPACT_ATOMS: atom_id res chain seq x y z
N MET A 1 -6.13 90.67 12.68
CA MET A 1 -7.06 89.55 12.92
C MET A 1 -6.84 88.51 11.84
N HIS A 2 -6.05 87.46 12.09
CA HIS A 2 -5.89 86.38 11.17
C HIS A 2 -6.51 85.13 11.78
N THR A 3 -7.61 84.67 11.19
CA THR A 3 -8.30 83.44 11.51
C THR A 3 -7.65 82.26 10.72
N SER A 4 -7.00 81.39 11.41
CA SER A 4 -6.42 80.17 10.82
C SER A 4 -7.46 79.06 10.81
N LEU A 5 -7.86 78.57 9.65
CA LEU A 5 -8.71 77.39 9.46
C LEU A 5 -7.80 76.14 9.37
N PHE A 6 -7.98 75.18 10.28
CA PHE A 6 -7.39 73.86 10.17
C PHE A 6 -8.32 72.91 9.41
N PRO A 7 -7.84 72.17 8.42
CA PRO A 7 -8.69 71.13 7.77
C PRO A 7 -8.71 69.86 8.64
N ALA A 8 -9.91 69.35 8.86
CA ALA A 8 -10.13 68.04 9.48
C ALA A 8 -9.81 66.91 8.49
N LEU A 9 -8.92 65.97 8.91
CA LEU A 9 -8.59 64.76 8.18
C LEU A 9 -9.69 63.70 8.47
N PRO A 10 -10.23 63.01 7.45
CA PRO A 10 -11.15 61.88 7.69
C PRO A 10 -10.40 60.62 8.14
N LEU A 11 -10.82 60.07 9.25
CA LEU A 11 -10.34 58.81 9.79
C LEU A 11 -10.99 57.66 9.03
N THR A 12 -10.29 57.03 8.09
CA THR A 12 -10.79 55.82 7.42
C THR A 12 -10.56 54.61 8.28
N LEU A 13 -11.64 54.02 8.81
CA LEU A 13 -11.64 52.76 9.56
C LEU A 13 -11.59 51.60 8.58
N SER A 14 -10.40 50.98 8.44
CA SER A 14 -10.23 49.77 7.63
C SER A 14 -10.70 48.55 8.40
N LEU A 15 -11.86 47.99 8.05
CA LEU A 15 -12.29 46.67 8.53
C LEU A 15 -11.49 45.60 7.81
N THR A 16 -10.54 44.94 8.50
CA THR A 16 -9.91 43.71 8.02
C THR A 16 -10.87 42.53 8.28
N LEU A 17 -11.51 42.04 7.22
CA LEU A 17 -12.21 40.75 7.26
C LEU A 17 -11.18 39.62 7.39
N ASN A 18 -11.02 39.09 8.60
CA ASN A 18 -10.34 37.83 8.80
C ASN A 18 -11.28 36.68 8.37
N ALA A 19 -11.17 36.23 7.12
CA ALA A 19 -11.79 34.97 6.73
C ALA A 19 -11.13 33.81 7.47
N PRO A 20 -11.89 32.89 8.09
CA PRO A 20 -11.30 31.73 8.71
C PRO A 20 -10.65 30.88 7.60
N PHE A 21 -9.36 30.57 7.74
CA PHE A 21 -8.71 29.54 6.95
C PHE A 21 -9.35 28.20 7.34
N VAL A 22 -10.26 27.71 6.51
CA VAL A 22 -10.72 26.32 6.57
C VAL A 22 -9.54 25.50 6.06
N SER A 23 -8.78 24.90 6.97
CA SER A 23 -7.81 23.87 6.63
C SER A 23 -8.60 22.74 5.98
N ALA A 24 -8.39 22.48 4.70
CA ALA A 24 -8.93 21.29 4.07
C ALA A 24 -8.32 20.08 4.79
N GLU A 25 -9.15 19.30 5.50
CA GLU A 25 -8.72 18.03 6.05
C GLU A 25 -8.15 17.18 4.91
N ALA A 26 -6.91 16.75 5.06
CA ALA A 26 -6.26 15.89 4.07
C ALA A 26 -7.07 14.59 3.94
N THR A 27 -7.49 14.27 2.73
CA THR A 27 -8.23 13.03 2.47
C THR A 27 -7.36 11.84 2.91
N PRO A 28 -7.88 10.98 3.78
CA PRO A 28 -7.15 9.80 4.22
C PRO A 28 -6.74 8.94 3.02
N THR A 29 -5.47 8.55 2.95
CA THR A 29 -4.91 7.79 1.82
C THR A 29 -4.15 6.57 2.33
N LEU A 30 -4.39 5.40 1.72
CA LEU A 30 -3.56 4.21 1.90
C LEU A 30 -2.32 4.34 0.99
N THR A 31 -1.13 4.33 1.58
CA THR A 31 0.11 4.41 0.82
C THR A 31 0.85 3.08 0.86
N ILE A 32 1.15 2.54 -0.32
CA ILE A 32 1.99 1.36 -0.49
C ILE A 32 3.37 1.80 -0.96
N TRP A 33 4.35 1.65 -0.09
CA TRP A 33 5.76 1.84 -0.43
C TRP A 33 6.31 0.55 -1.00
N VAL A 34 6.64 0.57 -2.27
CA VAL A 34 7.12 -0.60 -3.02
C VAL A 34 8.62 -0.48 -3.23
N PHE A 35 9.32 -1.52 -2.86
CA PHE A 35 10.77 -1.64 -2.99
C PHE A 35 11.07 -2.81 -3.94
N PRO A 36 11.18 -2.55 -5.26
CA PRO A 36 11.64 -3.58 -6.17
C PRO A 36 13.07 -3.99 -5.82
N HIS A 37 13.29 -5.28 -5.58
CA HIS A 37 14.62 -5.82 -5.39
C HIS A 37 15.50 -5.49 -6.59
N ASP A 38 16.79 -5.25 -6.41
CA ASP A 38 17.71 -4.78 -7.45
C ASP A 38 17.81 -5.74 -8.63
N GLU A 39 17.47 -7.03 -8.44
CA GLU A 39 17.35 -8.02 -9.52
C GLU A 39 16.21 -7.71 -10.52
N LEU A 40 15.28 -6.81 -10.19
CA LEU A 40 14.16 -6.36 -11.02
C LEU A 40 14.47 -5.04 -11.76
N SER A 41 15.74 -4.70 -11.92
CA SER A 41 16.18 -3.42 -12.50
C SER A 41 15.75 -3.21 -13.96
N GLU A 42 15.42 -4.26 -14.69
CA GLU A 42 14.94 -4.20 -16.08
C GLU A 42 13.44 -3.86 -16.20
N LEU A 43 12.66 -3.99 -15.11
CA LEU A 43 11.23 -3.66 -15.09
C LEU A 43 11.04 -2.20 -14.65
N SER A 44 10.32 -1.41 -15.43
CA SER A 44 9.99 -0.03 -15.04
C SER A 44 8.91 0.02 -13.95
N ASP A 45 8.82 1.15 -13.24
CA ASP A 45 7.80 1.37 -12.22
C ASP A 45 6.39 1.34 -12.84
N GLU A 46 6.24 1.91 -14.05
CA GLU A 46 4.98 1.92 -14.79
C GLU A 46 4.55 0.49 -15.16
N GLN A 47 5.50 -0.35 -15.58
CA GLN A 47 5.21 -1.74 -15.90
C GLN A 47 4.80 -2.52 -14.64
N LEU A 48 5.55 -2.38 -13.55
CA LEU A 48 5.21 -3.01 -12.28
C LEU A 48 3.85 -2.56 -11.77
N GLN A 49 3.56 -1.24 -11.82
CA GLN A 49 2.27 -0.71 -11.40
C GLN A 49 1.13 -1.27 -12.23
N LYS A 50 1.25 -1.27 -13.53
CA LYS A 50 0.23 -1.79 -14.45
C LYS A 50 -0.04 -3.27 -14.23
N ASP A 51 1.03 -4.08 -14.16
CA ASP A 51 0.90 -5.54 -14.17
C ASP A 51 0.48 -6.12 -12.82
N TYR A 52 0.83 -5.45 -11.69
CA TYR A 52 0.66 -6.03 -10.35
C TYR A 52 -0.21 -5.21 -9.40
N PHE A 53 -0.43 -3.91 -9.67
CA PHE A 53 -1.13 -3.04 -8.72
C PHE A 53 -2.44 -2.47 -9.24
N GLU A 54 -2.59 -2.15 -10.52
CA GLU A 54 -3.81 -1.46 -11.04
C GLU A 54 -5.09 -2.21 -10.65
N THR A 55 -5.18 -3.50 -10.97
CA THR A 55 -6.38 -4.30 -10.65
C THR A 55 -6.62 -4.40 -9.14
N TRP A 56 -5.56 -4.50 -8.34
CA TRP A 56 -5.65 -4.52 -6.89
C TRP A 56 -6.09 -3.16 -6.32
N MET A 57 -5.60 -2.05 -6.86
CA MET A 57 -6.01 -0.70 -6.46
C MET A 57 -7.50 -0.47 -6.73
N ASP A 58 -7.98 -0.92 -7.90
CA ASP A 58 -9.41 -0.87 -8.26
C ASP A 58 -10.25 -1.66 -7.25
N GLU A 59 -9.81 -2.86 -6.89
CA GLU A 59 -10.47 -3.69 -5.89
C GLU A 59 -10.54 -3.00 -4.51
N ILE A 60 -9.45 -2.39 -4.02
CA ILE A 60 -9.46 -1.65 -2.76
C ILE A 60 -10.36 -0.41 -2.83
N HIS A 61 -10.38 0.27 -3.98
CA HIS A 61 -11.30 1.40 -4.18
C HIS A 61 -12.77 0.98 -4.11
N LEU A 62 -13.13 -0.17 -4.69
CA LEU A 62 -14.47 -0.75 -4.59
C LEU A 62 -14.85 -1.09 -3.14
N ILE A 63 -13.90 -1.63 -2.36
CA ILE A 63 -14.11 -2.04 -0.96
C ILE A 63 -14.32 -0.83 -0.04
N ALA A 64 -13.43 0.15 -0.11
CA ALA A 64 -13.33 1.20 0.91
C ALA A 64 -13.56 2.62 0.39
N ARG A 65 -13.66 2.81 -0.92
CA ARG A 65 -13.71 4.15 -1.58
C ARG A 65 -12.60 5.07 -1.07
N LEU A 66 -11.43 4.50 -0.89
CA LEU A 66 -10.25 5.15 -0.33
C LEU A 66 -9.22 5.33 -1.46
N PRO A 67 -8.60 6.51 -1.59
CA PRO A 67 -7.46 6.68 -2.48
C PRO A 67 -6.30 5.76 -2.06
N VAL A 68 -5.72 5.06 -3.03
CA VAL A 68 -4.52 4.25 -2.86
C VAL A 68 -3.40 4.91 -3.65
N THR A 69 -2.26 5.10 -3.01
CA THR A 69 -1.04 5.61 -3.65
C THR A 69 0.04 4.54 -3.60
N VAL A 70 0.58 4.18 -4.74
CA VAL A 70 1.75 3.30 -4.86
C VAL A 70 2.97 4.15 -5.13
N ARG A 71 4.03 3.97 -4.32
CA ARG A 71 5.28 4.71 -4.41
C ARG A 71 6.45 3.75 -4.53
N PHE A 72 7.13 3.78 -5.66
CA PHE A 72 8.32 2.96 -5.89
C PHE A 72 9.58 3.64 -5.34
N THR A 73 10.40 2.84 -4.67
CA THR A 73 11.68 3.27 -4.12
C THR A 73 12.73 2.23 -4.48
N ARG A 74 13.78 2.64 -5.18
CA ARG A 74 14.78 1.73 -5.75
C ARG A 74 16.18 2.07 -5.29
N ARG A 75 17.09 1.09 -5.39
CA ARG A 75 18.52 1.24 -5.17
C ARG A 75 18.84 1.81 -3.79
N ILE A 76 18.20 1.26 -2.77
CA ILE A 76 18.48 1.59 -1.38
C ILE A 76 19.36 0.49 -0.80
N PRO A 77 20.67 0.75 -0.56
CA PRO A 77 21.58 -0.23 -0.01
C PRO A 77 21.09 -0.79 1.33
N GLY A 78 21.16 -2.11 1.49
CA GLY A 78 20.66 -2.82 2.66
C GLY A 78 19.14 -3.02 2.68
N LEU A 79 18.43 -2.53 1.67
CA LEU A 79 16.98 -2.63 1.56
C LEU A 79 16.59 -3.37 0.26
N THR A 80 16.91 -2.78 -0.89
CA THR A 80 16.52 -3.37 -2.20
C THR A 80 17.51 -4.42 -2.69
N ASP A 81 18.65 -4.60 -2.05
CA ASP A 81 19.69 -5.60 -2.31
C ASP A 81 19.79 -6.67 -1.20
N MET A 82 18.81 -6.71 -0.28
CA MET A 82 18.84 -7.65 0.83
C MET A 82 18.73 -9.11 0.34
N THR A 83 19.39 -10.03 1.06
CA THR A 83 19.28 -11.46 0.78
C THR A 83 17.95 -11.97 1.31
N TYR A 84 17.06 -12.42 0.43
CA TYR A 84 15.76 -13.02 0.80
C TYR A 84 15.68 -14.52 0.53
N LYS A 85 16.59 -15.06 -0.30
CA LYS A 85 16.67 -16.49 -0.64
C LYS A 85 17.53 -17.26 0.35
N GLY A 86 17.25 -18.55 0.52
CA GLY A 86 18.07 -19.45 1.30
C GLY A 86 17.89 -19.34 2.81
N GLN A 87 16.94 -18.57 3.26
CA GLN A 87 16.51 -18.51 4.66
C GLN A 87 15.00 -18.81 4.76
N ASN A 88 14.52 -19.00 5.98
CA ASN A 88 13.09 -19.18 6.23
C ASN A 88 12.32 -17.90 5.86
N ALA A 89 11.17 -18.03 5.19
CA ALA A 89 10.37 -16.88 4.73
C ALA A 89 9.98 -15.92 5.87
N SER A 90 9.68 -16.45 7.06
CA SER A 90 9.37 -15.63 8.24
C SER A 90 10.58 -14.85 8.75
N ALA A 91 11.79 -15.41 8.67
CA ALA A 91 13.02 -14.70 9.00
C ALA A 91 13.28 -13.58 8.00
N ALA A 92 13.14 -13.86 6.70
CA ALA A 92 13.26 -12.83 5.65
C ALA A 92 12.27 -11.69 5.86
N LEU A 93 11.02 -11.99 6.25
CA LEU A 93 10.02 -10.96 6.57
C LEU A 93 10.42 -10.11 7.77
N SER A 94 10.98 -10.72 8.82
CA SER A 94 11.42 -9.97 10.01
C SER A 94 12.59 -9.04 9.66
N ASP A 95 13.58 -9.53 8.94
CA ASP A 95 14.72 -8.71 8.47
C ASP A 95 14.26 -7.56 7.57
N TRP A 96 13.34 -7.85 6.66
CA TRP A 96 12.70 -6.85 5.80
C TRP A 96 11.97 -5.77 6.61
N ALA A 97 11.15 -6.18 7.58
CA ALA A 97 10.37 -5.26 8.38
C ALA A 97 11.26 -4.30 9.18
N ASP A 98 12.36 -4.80 9.77
CA ASP A 98 13.33 -4.01 10.53
C ASP A 98 14.06 -3.01 9.62
N ALA A 99 14.46 -3.45 8.43
CA ALA A 99 15.10 -2.60 7.44
C ALA A 99 14.14 -1.50 6.94
N ALA A 100 12.91 -1.86 6.56
CA ALA A 100 11.88 -0.91 6.12
C ALA A 100 11.51 0.09 7.20
N TRP A 101 11.39 -0.35 8.46
CA TRP A 101 11.16 0.53 9.61
C TRP A 101 12.31 1.51 9.84
N THR A 102 13.54 1.05 9.71
CA THR A 102 14.74 1.89 9.85
C THR A 102 14.78 2.95 8.75
N TRP A 103 14.54 2.57 7.51
CA TRP A 103 14.41 3.50 6.39
C TRP A 103 13.29 4.52 6.63
N ARG A 104 12.12 4.05 7.07
CA ARG A 104 10.95 4.92 7.30
C ARG A 104 11.24 6.04 8.31
N ARG A 105 11.97 5.74 9.38
CA ARG A 105 12.33 6.75 10.41
C ARG A 105 13.27 7.84 9.89
N GLN A 106 13.94 7.59 8.79
CA GLN A 106 14.85 8.56 8.14
C GLN A 106 14.09 9.45 7.13
N GLN A 107 12.85 9.12 6.79
CA GLN A 107 12.07 9.90 5.86
C GLN A 107 11.28 11.00 6.58
N PRO A 108 11.03 12.15 5.93
CA PRO A 108 10.06 13.13 6.42
C PRO A 108 8.70 12.44 6.67
N SER A 109 7.96 12.90 7.68
CA SER A 109 6.63 12.38 7.93
C SER A 109 5.78 12.55 6.67
N PRO A 110 5.16 11.46 6.13
CA PRO A 110 4.24 11.62 5.01
C PRO A 110 3.06 12.46 5.47
N GLU A 111 2.75 13.49 4.72
CA GLU A 111 1.52 14.25 4.94
C GLU A 111 0.31 13.35 4.67
N GLY A 112 -0.60 13.22 5.64
CA GLY A 112 -1.95 12.71 5.43
C GLY A 112 -2.13 11.21 5.21
N GLY A 113 -1.13 10.35 5.45
CA GLY A 113 -1.29 8.90 5.28
C GLY A 113 -2.03 8.26 6.47
N LEU A 114 -3.18 7.60 6.22
CA LEU A 114 -3.89 6.80 7.23
C LEU A 114 -3.08 5.59 7.66
N ASP A 115 -2.49 4.90 6.67
CA ASP A 115 -1.72 3.70 6.86
C ASP A 115 -0.65 3.59 5.76
N ASN A 116 0.52 3.13 6.16
CA ASN A 116 1.62 2.89 5.25
C ASN A 116 1.96 1.41 5.26
N LYS A 117 1.99 0.80 4.08
CA LYS A 117 2.46 -0.57 3.89
C LYS A 117 3.79 -0.56 3.15
N TYR A 118 4.67 -1.48 3.49
CA TYR A 118 6.01 -1.62 2.94
C TYR A 118 6.11 -2.98 2.27
N LEU A 119 6.29 -3.00 0.96
CA LEU A 119 6.31 -4.21 0.16
C LEU A 119 7.66 -4.35 -0.55
N LEU A 120 8.40 -5.41 -0.24
CA LEU A 120 9.52 -5.84 -1.06
C LEU A 120 9.00 -6.70 -2.21
N LEU A 121 9.32 -6.32 -3.45
CA LEU A 121 9.07 -7.17 -4.62
C LEU A 121 10.31 -7.97 -4.96
N THR A 122 10.14 -9.27 -5.15
CA THR A 122 11.22 -10.19 -5.53
C THR A 122 10.90 -10.88 -6.86
N ARG A 123 11.90 -11.38 -7.55
CA ARG A 123 11.71 -12.14 -8.79
C ARG A 123 11.20 -13.54 -8.51
N ASP A 124 11.90 -14.24 -7.64
CA ASP A 124 11.72 -15.66 -7.40
C ASP A 124 11.01 -15.94 -6.07
N GLU A 125 10.72 -17.20 -5.84
CA GLU A 125 10.22 -17.69 -4.57
C GLU A 125 11.18 -17.37 -3.40
N LEU A 126 10.63 -17.18 -2.22
CA LEU A 126 11.39 -16.89 -1.01
C LEU A 126 12.02 -18.17 -0.44
N GLU A 127 11.23 -19.23 -0.43
CA GLU A 127 11.58 -20.50 0.19
C GLU A 127 10.97 -21.65 -0.60
N ARG A 128 11.67 -22.79 -0.63
CA ARG A 128 11.15 -24.04 -1.17
C ARG A 128 11.14 -25.11 -0.08
N GLN A 129 9.95 -25.63 0.21
CA GLN A 129 9.73 -26.71 1.16
C GLN A 129 9.26 -27.98 0.41
N GLY A 130 10.20 -28.83 0.01
CA GLY A 130 9.91 -29.99 -0.82
C GLY A 130 9.32 -29.59 -2.18
N ASN A 131 8.06 -29.94 -2.44
CA ASN A 131 7.35 -29.59 -3.68
C ASN A 131 6.54 -28.27 -3.56
N HIS A 132 6.58 -27.60 -2.43
CA HIS A 132 5.87 -26.36 -2.19
C HIS A 132 6.83 -25.17 -2.21
N SER A 133 6.48 -24.15 -2.96
CA SER A 133 7.19 -22.88 -2.99
C SER A 133 6.41 -21.81 -2.24
N ILE A 134 7.10 -21.02 -1.43
CA ILE A 134 6.57 -19.86 -0.75
C ILE A 134 6.91 -18.63 -1.60
N TYR A 135 5.91 -18.03 -2.20
CA TYR A 135 6.05 -16.90 -3.11
C TYR A 135 5.88 -15.54 -2.42
N GLY A 136 5.34 -15.54 -1.22
CA GLY A 136 5.16 -14.32 -0.46
C GLY A 136 4.95 -14.59 1.02
N VAL A 137 5.06 -13.57 1.82
CA VAL A 137 4.85 -13.59 3.27
C VAL A 137 4.53 -12.18 3.77
N ALA A 138 3.60 -12.06 4.71
CA ALA A 138 3.22 -10.79 5.30
C ALA A 138 2.90 -10.94 6.79
N PHE A 139 3.07 -9.86 7.55
CA PHE A 139 2.49 -9.78 8.88
C PHE A 139 0.99 -9.52 8.79
N GLN A 140 0.19 -10.40 9.39
CA GLN A 140 -1.25 -10.23 9.48
C GLN A 140 -1.60 -8.91 10.20
N THR A 141 -2.37 -8.05 9.55
CA THR A 141 -2.69 -6.68 10.02
C THR A 141 -1.46 -5.79 10.28
N GLY A 142 -0.31 -6.21 9.79
CA GLY A 142 0.97 -5.50 9.94
C GLY A 142 1.23 -4.49 8.83
N HIS A 143 2.47 -4.00 8.80
CA HIS A 143 2.89 -2.99 7.82
C HIS A 143 3.79 -3.55 6.72
N SER A 144 4.38 -4.73 6.90
CA SER A 144 5.42 -5.25 6.01
C SER A 144 5.00 -6.54 5.33
N ALA A 145 5.37 -6.67 4.06
CA ALA A 145 5.17 -7.84 3.23
C ALA A 145 6.31 -8.03 2.24
N ILE A 146 6.52 -9.27 1.78
CA ILE A 146 7.39 -9.62 0.66
C ILE A 146 6.53 -10.37 -0.34
N ALA A 147 6.60 -10.03 -1.64
CA ALA A 147 5.87 -10.70 -2.69
C ALA A 147 6.74 -10.97 -3.91
N SER A 148 6.75 -12.23 -4.37
CA SER A 148 7.38 -12.61 -5.62
C SER A 148 6.51 -12.27 -6.82
N LEU A 149 7.14 -11.84 -7.91
CA LEU A 149 6.51 -11.61 -9.20
C LEU A 149 6.23 -12.90 -10.00
N SER A 150 6.51 -14.07 -9.43
CA SER A 150 6.22 -15.36 -10.05
C SER A 150 4.72 -15.60 -10.27
N SER A 151 3.85 -14.83 -9.62
CA SER A 151 2.40 -14.83 -9.85
C SER A 151 1.84 -13.42 -9.68
N TYR A 152 0.98 -13.00 -10.61
CA TYR A 152 0.27 -11.71 -10.54
C TYR A 152 -0.64 -11.55 -9.31
N ALA A 153 -1.08 -12.67 -8.71
CA ALA A 153 -1.93 -12.64 -7.52
C ALA A 153 -1.15 -12.41 -6.21
N THR A 154 0.16 -12.68 -6.18
CA THR A 154 0.94 -12.68 -4.93
C THR A 154 0.94 -11.29 -4.27
N VAL A 155 1.09 -10.22 -5.05
CA VAL A 155 1.04 -8.85 -4.52
C VAL A 155 -0.28 -8.57 -3.80
N GLY A 156 -1.42 -8.86 -4.45
CA GLY A 156 -2.74 -8.69 -3.83
C GLY A 156 -2.96 -9.61 -2.63
N HIS A 157 -2.39 -10.82 -2.66
CA HIS A 157 -2.43 -11.78 -1.55
C HIS A 157 -1.72 -11.23 -0.31
N GLU A 158 -0.46 -10.85 -0.45
CA GLU A 158 0.35 -10.39 0.69
C GLU A 158 -0.13 -9.03 1.23
N LEU A 159 -0.53 -8.11 0.36
CA LEU A 159 -1.17 -6.87 0.78
C LEU A 159 -2.51 -7.13 1.48
N GLY A 160 -3.26 -8.16 1.06
CA GLY A 160 -4.48 -8.61 1.73
C GLY A 160 -4.25 -8.96 3.20
N HIS A 161 -3.22 -9.73 3.50
CA HIS A 161 -2.83 -10.04 4.88
C HIS A 161 -2.57 -8.78 5.70
N THR A 162 -1.85 -7.81 5.16
CA THR A 162 -1.60 -6.55 5.86
C THR A 162 -2.87 -5.74 6.13
N LEU A 163 -3.95 -6.00 5.39
CA LEU A 163 -5.25 -5.34 5.49
C LEU A 163 -6.33 -6.22 6.18
N SER A 164 -5.93 -7.26 6.91
CA SER A 164 -6.85 -8.15 7.67
C SER A 164 -7.56 -9.24 6.87
N ALA A 165 -7.23 -9.45 5.58
CA ALA A 165 -7.73 -10.60 4.84
C ALA A 165 -7.05 -11.90 5.29
N THR A 166 -7.76 -13.03 5.26
CA THR A 166 -7.26 -14.32 5.74
C THR A 166 -7.51 -15.45 4.75
N HIS A 167 -6.73 -16.52 4.86
CA HIS A 167 -6.89 -17.71 4.03
C HIS A 167 -8.20 -18.45 4.26
N GLU A 168 -8.67 -18.48 5.52
CA GLU A 168 -9.89 -19.20 5.93
C GLU A 168 -11.14 -18.68 5.21
N GLN A 169 -11.09 -17.43 4.77
CA GLN A 169 -12.18 -16.77 4.05
C GLN A 169 -11.92 -16.66 2.54
N ALA A 170 -10.91 -17.39 2.04
CA ALA A 170 -10.72 -17.50 0.59
C ALA A 170 -11.87 -18.25 -0.07
N ASP A 171 -12.17 -17.89 -1.30
CA ASP A 171 -13.26 -18.49 -2.06
C ASP A 171 -12.86 -18.78 -3.52
N ILE A 172 -13.63 -19.68 -4.13
CA ILE A 172 -13.58 -20.01 -5.54
C ILE A 172 -14.86 -19.50 -6.19
N SER A 173 -14.72 -18.52 -7.07
CA SER A 173 -15.84 -17.93 -7.78
C SER A 173 -15.97 -18.49 -9.19
N PHE A 174 -17.15 -18.33 -9.79
CA PHE A 174 -17.43 -18.71 -11.17
C PHE A 174 -17.86 -17.48 -11.96
N ASN A 175 -17.08 -17.13 -13.00
CA ASN A 175 -17.39 -16.03 -13.92
C ASN A 175 -17.37 -16.47 -15.40
N GLY A 176 -17.84 -17.69 -15.68
CA GLY A 176 -17.69 -18.39 -16.97
C GLY A 176 -16.57 -19.44 -16.91
N TRP A 177 -15.67 -19.33 -15.96
CA TRP A 177 -14.66 -20.30 -15.56
C TRP A 177 -14.43 -20.19 -14.05
N PHE A 178 -13.89 -21.25 -13.41
CA PHE A 178 -13.54 -21.19 -12.00
C PHE A 178 -12.29 -20.34 -11.78
N CYS A 179 -12.38 -19.37 -10.87
CA CYS A 179 -11.26 -18.54 -10.48
C CYS A 179 -11.08 -18.52 -8.95
N GLU A 180 -9.86 -18.35 -8.50
CA GLU A 180 -9.45 -18.26 -7.09
C GLU A 180 -9.34 -16.79 -6.69
N THR A 181 -9.97 -16.42 -5.55
CA THR A 181 -9.81 -15.09 -4.95
C THR A 181 -8.37 -14.88 -4.45
N TYR A 182 -7.96 -13.64 -4.20
CA TYR A 182 -6.57 -13.31 -3.82
C TYR A 182 -6.05 -14.15 -2.65
N MET A 183 -6.87 -14.42 -1.62
CA MET A 183 -6.45 -15.10 -0.40
C MET A 183 -6.39 -16.62 -0.50
N PHE A 184 -6.58 -17.20 -1.70
CA PHE A 184 -6.48 -18.64 -1.86
C PHE A 184 -5.02 -19.09 -1.61
N PRO A 185 -4.77 -19.96 -0.59
CA PRO A 185 -3.41 -20.19 -0.10
C PRO A 185 -2.52 -20.99 -1.05
N GLN A 186 -3.14 -21.81 -1.91
CA GLN A 186 -2.41 -22.66 -2.85
C GLN A 186 -3.11 -22.65 -4.21
N ARG A 187 -2.43 -22.12 -5.21
CA ARG A 187 -2.96 -22.02 -6.55
C ARG A 187 -3.11 -23.38 -7.23
N PHE A 188 -4.27 -23.58 -7.85
CA PHE A 188 -4.52 -24.76 -8.67
C PHE A 188 -4.43 -24.38 -10.16
N GLY A 189 -3.51 -25.02 -10.90
CA GLY A 189 -3.14 -24.63 -12.26
C GLY A 189 -4.28 -24.65 -13.32
N LEU A 190 -5.43 -25.24 -13.00
CA LEU A 190 -6.61 -25.24 -13.87
C LEU A 190 -7.62 -24.12 -13.53
N ARG A 191 -7.34 -23.27 -12.55
CA ARG A 191 -8.18 -22.14 -12.18
C ARG A 191 -7.49 -20.83 -12.51
N SER A 192 -8.28 -19.84 -12.92
CA SER A 192 -7.79 -18.49 -13.16
C SER A 192 -7.72 -17.68 -11.86
N ASN A 193 -7.14 -16.46 -11.91
CA ASN A 193 -7.27 -15.46 -10.85
C ASN A 193 -8.61 -14.74 -11.01
N CYS A 194 -9.37 -14.57 -9.91
CA CYS A 194 -10.50 -13.66 -9.87
C CYS A 194 -10.06 -12.19 -9.83
N TYR A 195 -8.82 -11.91 -9.40
CA TYR A 195 -8.29 -10.58 -9.12
C TYR A 195 -9.18 -9.76 -8.17
N ARG A 196 -9.78 -10.44 -7.21
CA ARG A 196 -10.61 -9.86 -6.15
C ARG A 196 -10.47 -10.64 -4.86
N TYR A 197 -10.91 -10.05 -3.76
CA TYR A 197 -11.13 -10.76 -2.50
C TYR A 197 -12.52 -11.42 -2.49
N SER A 198 -12.73 -12.43 -1.64
CA SER A 198 -14.06 -12.95 -1.29
C SER A 198 -14.89 -11.85 -0.60
N ASP A 199 -16.18 -12.03 -0.51
CA ASP A 199 -17.04 -11.02 0.11
C ASP A 199 -16.73 -10.86 1.60
N GLU A 200 -16.40 -11.95 2.31
CA GLU A 200 -15.97 -11.93 3.71
C GLU A 200 -14.62 -11.22 3.89
N ASN A 201 -13.65 -11.49 3.03
CA ASN A 201 -12.36 -10.78 3.06
C ASN A 201 -12.51 -9.30 2.69
N ARG A 202 -13.43 -8.94 1.79
CA ARG A 202 -13.77 -7.53 1.50
C ARG A 202 -14.32 -6.84 2.75
N GLU A 203 -15.19 -7.51 3.52
CA GLU A 203 -15.71 -6.98 4.78
C GLU A 203 -14.59 -6.78 5.81
N ASN A 204 -13.68 -7.74 5.96
CA ASN A 204 -12.52 -7.62 6.85
C ASN A 204 -11.65 -6.43 6.49
N ILE A 205 -11.32 -6.26 5.21
CA ILE A 205 -10.52 -5.13 4.70
C ILE A 205 -11.26 -3.81 4.96
N ALA A 206 -12.55 -3.73 4.64
CA ALA A 206 -13.36 -2.53 4.88
C ALA A 206 -13.37 -2.14 6.36
N ASN A 207 -13.57 -3.12 7.26
CA ASN A 207 -13.58 -2.91 8.70
C ASN A 207 -12.19 -2.50 9.22
N TYR A 208 -11.11 -3.06 8.69
CA TYR A 208 -9.75 -2.65 9.02
C TYR A 208 -9.50 -1.19 8.63
N LEU A 209 -9.76 -0.84 7.38
CA LEU A 209 -9.52 0.51 6.85
C LEU A 209 -10.42 1.57 7.51
N LYS A 210 -11.65 1.19 7.92
CA LYS A 210 -12.55 2.09 8.65
C LYS A 210 -12.02 2.48 10.03
N ARG A 211 -11.29 1.58 10.70
CA ARG A 211 -10.69 1.86 12.03
C ARG A 211 -9.50 2.82 11.98
N LEU A 212 -8.94 3.02 10.80
CA LEU A 212 -7.80 3.91 10.58
C LEU A 212 -8.23 5.36 10.28
N ARG A 213 -9.52 5.60 10.05
CA ARG A 213 -10.11 6.91 9.79
C ARG A 213 -10.58 7.55 11.08
#